data_2a03f2c7f009738559cda2f1ea1398af
#
_entry.id   2a03f2c7f009738559cda2f1ea1398af
#
_cell.length_a   1.000
_cell.length_b   1.000
_cell.length_c   1.000
_cell.angle_alpha   90.00
_cell.angle_beta   90.00
_cell.angle_gamma   90.00
#
_symmetry.space_group_name_H-M   'P 1'
#
loop_
_entity.id
_entity.type
_entity.pdbx_description
1 polymer ?
#
loop_
_entity_poly.entity_id
_entity_poly.type
_entity_poly.pdbx_seq_one_letter_code
_entity_poly.pdbx_strand_id
1 'polypeptide(L)'
;DFVAPALEHANKAVEIDQREDFQGALFEYKISMDYFLKAIKYEKNAERKGQLEKKAEEVMKRMEQIDEYLSNGSSEGSGAGGTVQRSKQSESNVGDEKEKLKSSMADSIVMEKPNVKWDDIAGLEAAKEALKEAVIFPIRFPHFFTGKREPWRGILMYGPPGTGKTYLAKAVATEADCTFFSVSASSLMSKWLGEAEKQVAALFDVAREHAPSIIFIDEVDSMCGARSEGENDAARRVKNEFLVQMQGVGKKDKGVLVLGATNMPYDLDSGIRRRFERRIYIPLPDCRARQRMLEIHLGDTENTLTRSDMEELAAMTEGFSGSDISVLTRNAMLEPVRTISVATHFKRIQTRGPGGDITEEYWVACSPGDSAGVETQLMDIEPSKLRPLPVTMNDFRVALRSVRPSVSAKDIQQHVAFTEEFGHEG
;
A
#
# COMPACT_ATOMS: atom_id res chain seq x y z
N ASP A 1 -9.87 -1.09 30.04
CA ASP A 1 -10.33 -2.41 30.47
C ASP A 1 -11.07 -3.07 29.27
N PHE A 2 -10.47 -4.09 28.68
CA PHE A 2 -11.05 -4.80 27.53
C PHE A 2 -11.93 -5.99 27.94
N VAL A 3 -11.95 -6.33 29.23
CA VAL A 3 -12.69 -7.50 29.73
C VAL A 3 -14.19 -7.25 29.79
N ALA A 4 -14.60 -6.05 30.22
CA ALA A 4 -16.02 -5.71 30.33
C ALA A 4 -16.73 -5.72 28.95
N PRO A 5 -16.20 -5.04 27.91
CA PRO A 5 -16.77 -5.13 26.56
C PRO A 5 -16.75 -6.57 25.98
N ALA A 6 -15.70 -7.35 26.25
CA ALA A 6 -15.64 -8.75 25.81
C ALA A 6 -16.79 -9.59 26.36
N LEU A 7 -17.09 -9.44 27.65
CA LEU A 7 -18.19 -10.16 28.30
C LEU A 7 -19.56 -9.65 27.87
N GLU A 8 -19.72 -8.35 27.63
CA GLU A 8 -20.95 -7.75 27.14
C GLU A 8 -21.33 -8.32 25.77
N HIS A 9 -20.39 -8.31 24.83
CA HIS A 9 -20.61 -8.88 23.50
C HIS A 9 -20.81 -10.40 23.54
N ALA A 10 -20.11 -11.12 24.42
CA ALA A 10 -20.35 -12.56 24.61
C ALA A 10 -21.78 -12.86 25.09
N ASN A 11 -22.26 -12.11 26.09
CA ASN A 11 -23.63 -12.27 26.60
C ASN A 11 -24.68 -11.93 25.55
N LYS A 12 -24.46 -10.85 24.81
CA LYS A 12 -25.34 -10.46 23.69
C LYS A 12 -25.37 -11.53 22.59
N ALA A 13 -24.22 -12.11 22.27
CA ALA A 13 -24.14 -13.19 21.32
C ALA A 13 -24.92 -14.44 21.76
N VAL A 14 -24.85 -14.79 23.07
CA VAL A 14 -25.65 -15.89 23.63
C VAL A 14 -27.16 -15.63 23.57
N GLU A 15 -27.59 -14.39 23.81
CA GLU A 15 -29.02 -14.05 23.67
C GLU A 15 -29.53 -14.15 22.24
N ILE A 16 -28.73 -13.74 21.27
CA ILE A 16 -29.05 -13.83 19.84
C ILE A 16 -29.02 -15.30 19.39
N ASP A 17 -28.06 -16.08 19.86
CA ASP A 17 -27.93 -17.52 19.60
C ASP A 17 -29.17 -18.30 20.11
N GLN A 18 -29.68 -17.96 21.31
CA GLN A 18 -30.92 -18.54 21.84
C GLN A 18 -32.20 -18.21 21.03
N ARG A 19 -32.13 -17.14 20.19
CA ARG A 19 -33.22 -16.78 19.26
C ARG A 19 -33.05 -17.41 17.90
N GLU A 20 -32.08 -18.33 17.76
CA GLU A 20 -31.76 -19.03 16.50
C GLU A 20 -31.31 -18.10 15.35
N ASP A 21 -30.95 -16.85 15.66
CA ASP A 21 -30.26 -15.96 14.70
C ASP A 21 -28.75 -16.22 14.73
N PHE A 22 -28.37 -17.33 14.08
CA PHE A 22 -27.00 -17.81 14.10
C PHE A 22 -26.02 -16.85 13.39
N GLN A 23 -26.46 -16.09 12.39
CA GLN A 23 -25.60 -15.11 11.71
C GLN A 23 -25.34 -13.89 12.58
N GLY A 24 -26.37 -13.37 13.25
CA GLY A 24 -26.25 -12.28 14.21
C GLY A 24 -25.42 -12.68 15.43
N ALA A 25 -25.60 -13.90 15.95
CA ALA A 25 -24.82 -14.46 17.05
C ALA A 25 -23.32 -14.57 16.69
N LEU A 26 -23.00 -15.04 15.51
CA LEU A 26 -21.65 -15.23 15.02
C LEU A 26 -20.90 -13.89 14.89
N PHE A 27 -21.61 -12.84 14.47
CA PHE A 27 -21.05 -11.48 14.41
C PHE A 27 -20.66 -10.95 15.81
N GLU A 28 -21.56 -11.08 16.79
CA GLU A 28 -21.29 -10.61 18.18
C GLU A 28 -20.22 -11.47 18.86
N TYR A 29 -20.16 -12.78 18.61
CA TYR A 29 -19.09 -13.64 19.10
C TYR A 29 -17.72 -13.24 18.53
N LYS A 30 -17.63 -12.86 17.26
CA LYS A 30 -16.37 -12.37 16.66
C LYS A 30 -15.88 -11.09 17.33
N ILE A 31 -16.77 -10.15 17.59
CA ILE A 31 -16.42 -8.90 18.32
C ILE A 31 -15.93 -9.23 19.73
N SER A 32 -16.64 -10.09 20.44
CA SER A 32 -16.24 -10.55 21.79
C SER A 32 -14.85 -11.16 21.80
N MET A 33 -14.54 -12.03 20.81
CA MET A 33 -13.25 -12.67 20.67
C MET A 33 -12.11 -11.67 20.48
N ASP A 34 -12.31 -10.62 19.66
CA ASP A 34 -11.30 -9.57 19.45
C ASP A 34 -10.97 -8.82 20.75
N TYR A 35 -11.99 -8.55 21.57
CA TYR A 35 -11.79 -7.97 22.90
C TYR A 35 -11.10 -8.93 23.87
N PHE A 36 -11.43 -10.23 23.88
CA PHE A 36 -10.75 -11.22 24.69
C PHE A 36 -9.26 -11.34 24.31
N LEU A 37 -8.91 -11.39 23.04
CA LEU A 37 -7.53 -11.43 22.57
C LEU A 37 -6.73 -10.19 23.01
N LYS A 38 -7.35 -9.00 22.93
CA LYS A 38 -6.75 -7.76 23.45
C LYS A 38 -6.59 -7.81 24.98
N ALA A 39 -7.60 -8.30 25.72
CA ALA A 39 -7.51 -8.45 27.17
C ALA A 39 -6.40 -9.41 27.59
N ILE A 40 -6.29 -10.57 26.97
CA ILE A 40 -5.22 -11.58 27.21
C ILE A 40 -3.84 -11.01 26.94
N LYS A 41 -3.70 -10.20 25.87
CA LYS A 41 -2.41 -9.59 25.50
C LYS A 41 -1.90 -8.58 26.52
N TYR A 42 -2.79 -7.83 27.17
CA TYR A 42 -2.42 -6.77 28.13
C TYR A 42 -2.56 -7.17 29.61
N GLU A 43 -3.13 -8.36 29.92
CA GLU A 43 -3.26 -8.85 31.29
C GLU A 43 -1.90 -9.37 31.82
N LYS A 44 -1.51 -8.81 32.97
CA LYS A 44 -0.24 -9.16 33.64
C LYS A 44 -0.38 -10.26 34.70
N ASN A 45 -1.58 -10.51 35.18
CA ASN A 45 -1.85 -11.51 36.19
C ASN A 45 -2.07 -12.89 35.56
N ALA A 46 -1.19 -13.86 35.82
CA ALA A 46 -1.22 -15.17 35.18
C ALA A 46 -2.52 -15.96 35.48
N GLU A 47 -3.10 -15.82 36.66
CA GLU A 47 -4.35 -16.50 37.03
C GLU A 47 -5.56 -15.93 36.28
N ARG A 48 -5.67 -14.58 36.20
CA ARG A 48 -6.71 -13.89 35.41
C ARG A 48 -6.54 -14.16 33.93
N LYS A 49 -5.30 -14.22 33.43
CA LYS A 49 -5.01 -14.54 32.03
C LYS A 49 -5.51 -15.95 31.69
N GLY A 50 -5.26 -16.95 32.54
CA GLY A 50 -5.76 -18.31 32.32
C GLY A 50 -7.30 -18.43 32.38
N GLN A 51 -7.98 -17.57 33.17
CA GLN A 51 -9.44 -17.51 33.18
C GLN A 51 -9.99 -16.86 31.89
N LEU A 52 -9.33 -15.84 31.34
CA LEU A 52 -9.71 -15.20 30.07
C LEU A 52 -9.47 -16.13 28.89
N GLU A 53 -8.36 -16.89 28.90
CA GLU A 53 -8.06 -17.89 27.86
C GLU A 53 -9.13 -18.98 27.80
N LYS A 54 -9.58 -19.51 28.96
CA LYS A 54 -10.67 -20.49 29.01
C LYS A 54 -11.98 -19.95 28.46
N LYS A 55 -12.36 -18.71 28.80
CA LYS A 55 -13.58 -18.07 28.25
C LYS A 55 -13.48 -17.81 26.76
N ALA A 56 -12.32 -17.39 26.26
CA ALA A 56 -12.09 -17.22 24.83
C ALA A 56 -12.21 -18.59 24.09
N GLU A 57 -11.70 -19.65 24.68
CA GLU A 57 -11.82 -21.01 24.15
C GLU A 57 -13.28 -21.50 24.07
N GLU A 58 -14.10 -21.18 25.10
CA GLU A 58 -15.54 -21.48 25.11
C GLU A 58 -16.29 -20.75 23.98
N VAL A 59 -16.00 -19.45 23.80
CA VAL A 59 -16.58 -18.64 22.73
C VAL A 59 -16.16 -19.17 21.35
N MET A 60 -14.88 -19.49 21.16
CA MET A 60 -14.36 -20.04 19.92
C MET A 60 -15.02 -21.36 19.55
N LYS A 61 -15.16 -22.27 20.53
CA LYS A 61 -15.83 -23.56 20.33
C LYS A 61 -17.30 -23.44 19.95
N ARG A 62 -18.00 -22.42 20.50
CA ARG A 62 -19.38 -22.15 20.12
C ARG A 62 -19.49 -21.55 18.71
N MET A 63 -18.58 -20.68 18.34
CA MET A 63 -18.48 -20.15 16.98
C MET A 63 -18.30 -21.26 15.94
N GLU A 64 -17.41 -22.22 16.21
CA GLU A 64 -17.18 -23.38 15.34
C GLU A 64 -18.44 -24.24 15.20
N GLN A 65 -19.19 -24.48 16.28
CA GLN A 65 -20.45 -25.24 16.24
C GLN A 65 -21.52 -24.53 15.41
N ILE A 66 -21.64 -23.20 15.52
CA ILE A 66 -22.60 -22.42 14.73
C ILE A 66 -22.20 -22.40 13.25
N ASP A 67 -20.92 -22.26 12.95
CA ASP A 67 -20.40 -22.28 11.58
C ASP A 67 -20.61 -23.67 10.94
N GLU A 68 -20.42 -24.74 11.70
CA GLU A 68 -20.70 -26.11 11.26
C GLU A 68 -22.22 -26.35 11.05
N TYR A 69 -23.07 -25.78 11.90
CA TYR A 69 -24.52 -25.85 11.76
C TYR A 69 -25.01 -25.10 10.53
N LEU A 70 -24.52 -23.89 10.28
CA LEU A 70 -24.85 -23.08 9.10
C LEU A 70 -24.34 -23.72 7.80
N SER A 71 -23.20 -24.42 7.85
CA SER A 71 -22.66 -25.14 6.70
C SER A 71 -23.41 -26.41 6.40
N ASN A 72 -23.97 -27.11 7.42
CA ASN A 72 -24.73 -28.34 7.27
C ASN A 72 -26.24 -28.09 7.04
N GLY A 73 -26.79 -26.94 7.43
CA GLY A 73 -28.20 -26.57 7.33
C GLY A 73 -28.71 -26.20 5.92
N SER A 74 -27.81 -26.16 4.93
CA SER A 74 -28.16 -25.85 3.53
C SER A 74 -28.58 -27.09 2.71
N SER A 75 -28.76 -28.26 3.32
CA SER A 75 -28.99 -29.53 2.61
C SER A 75 -30.25 -30.32 3.01
N GLU A 76 -31.29 -29.72 3.60
CA GLU A 76 -32.53 -30.42 3.82
C GLU A 76 -33.74 -29.71 3.20
N GLY A 77 -34.13 -30.19 2.02
CA GLY A 77 -35.40 -29.85 1.33
C GLY A 77 -35.63 -30.66 0.08
N SER A 78 -36.20 -31.85 0.24
CA SER A 78 -36.98 -32.68 -0.71
C SER A 78 -36.44 -34.05 -1.13
N GLY A 79 -36.99 -35.10 -0.49
CA GLY A 79 -37.73 -36.24 -1.08
C GLY A 79 -37.02 -37.27 -1.95
N ALA A 80 -36.80 -38.42 -1.33
CA ALA A 80 -36.98 -39.80 -1.83
C ALA A 80 -36.53 -40.21 -3.26
N GLY A 81 -35.66 -41.22 -3.32
CA GLY A 81 -35.62 -42.15 -4.45
C GLY A 81 -34.21 -42.53 -4.94
N GLY A 82 -33.79 -43.68 -4.49
CA GLY A 82 -32.67 -44.53 -4.71
C GLY A 82 -31.78 -44.49 -5.95
N THR A 83 -30.66 -45.07 -5.74
CA THR A 83 -29.70 -45.79 -6.62
C THR A 83 -28.42 -45.06 -6.97
N VAL A 84 -27.38 -45.46 -6.26
CA VAL A 84 -25.95 -45.59 -6.65
C VAL A 84 -25.52 -44.85 -7.91
N GLN A 85 -24.70 -43.76 -7.69
CA GLN A 85 -23.55 -43.51 -8.53
C GLN A 85 -22.48 -42.69 -7.74
N ARG A 86 -21.44 -43.40 -7.39
CA ARG A 86 -20.19 -42.88 -6.82
C ARG A 86 -19.40 -42.25 -7.97
N SER A 87 -19.33 -40.93 -8.02
CA SER A 87 -18.30 -40.12 -8.69
C SER A 87 -18.78 -38.74 -9.18
N LYS A 88 -19.26 -37.85 -8.27
CA LYS A 88 -19.43 -36.41 -8.57
C LYS A 88 -19.44 -35.49 -7.34
N GLN A 89 -19.00 -35.97 -6.18
CA GLN A 89 -18.99 -35.20 -4.94
C GLN A 89 -17.69 -34.42 -4.67
N SER A 90 -16.69 -34.51 -5.55
CA SER A 90 -15.43 -33.76 -5.39
C SER A 90 -15.37 -32.42 -6.14
N GLU A 91 -16.32 -32.15 -7.02
CA GLU A 91 -16.31 -30.89 -7.81
C GLU A 91 -17.18 -29.76 -7.22
N SER A 92 -18.20 -30.06 -6.42
CA SER A 92 -19.06 -29.03 -5.80
C SER A 92 -18.41 -28.38 -4.56
N ASN A 93 -17.69 -29.13 -3.73
CA ASN A 93 -17.01 -28.59 -2.56
C ASN A 93 -15.81 -27.69 -2.93
N VAL A 94 -15.16 -27.95 -4.08
CA VAL A 94 -14.03 -27.11 -4.57
C VAL A 94 -14.53 -25.77 -5.11
N GLY A 95 -15.77 -25.69 -5.59
CA GLY A 95 -16.40 -24.44 -6.06
C GLY A 95 -16.72 -23.48 -4.91
N ASP A 96 -17.37 -23.98 -3.86
CA ASP A 96 -17.78 -23.18 -2.70
C ASP A 96 -16.60 -22.72 -1.84
N GLU A 97 -15.56 -23.55 -1.69
CA GLU A 97 -14.30 -23.13 -1.04
C GLU A 97 -13.56 -22.05 -1.84
N LYS A 98 -13.57 -22.13 -3.18
CA LYS A 98 -12.99 -21.10 -4.03
C LYS A 98 -13.76 -19.77 -3.95
N GLU A 99 -15.08 -19.78 -3.89
CA GLU A 99 -15.88 -18.56 -3.71
C GLU A 99 -15.69 -17.93 -2.34
N LYS A 100 -15.64 -18.72 -1.28
CA LYS A 100 -15.33 -18.25 0.08
C LYS A 100 -13.90 -17.70 0.19
N LEU A 101 -12.91 -18.33 -0.43
CA LEU A 101 -11.56 -17.81 -0.55
C LEU A 101 -11.52 -16.49 -1.35
N LYS A 102 -12.25 -16.39 -2.46
CA LYS A 102 -12.38 -15.16 -3.25
C LYS A 102 -12.98 -14.01 -2.44
N SER A 103 -14.01 -14.26 -1.64
CA SER A 103 -14.62 -13.22 -0.79
C SER A 103 -13.71 -12.79 0.38
N SER A 104 -12.99 -13.71 1.01
CA SER A 104 -12.03 -13.39 2.06
C SER A 104 -10.78 -12.66 1.55
N MET A 105 -10.44 -12.86 0.27
CA MET A 105 -9.34 -12.16 -0.39
C MET A 105 -9.69 -10.73 -0.79
N ALA A 106 -10.97 -10.40 -0.99
CA ALA A 106 -11.42 -9.04 -1.29
C ALA A 106 -10.96 -8.04 -0.21
N ASP A 107 -10.79 -8.48 1.04
CA ASP A 107 -10.28 -7.66 2.15
C ASP A 107 -8.74 -7.54 2.19
N SER A 108 -8.02 -8.38 1.46
CA SER A 108 -6.54 -8.42 1.48
C SER A 108 -5.89 -8.00 0.16
N ILE A 109 -6.66 -8.05 -0.93
CA ILE A 109 -6.25 -7.59 -2.26
C ILE A 109 -6.96 -6.28 -2.52
N VAL A 110 -6.18 -5.22 -2.58
CA VAL A 110 -6.71 -3.92 -2.98
C VAL A 110 -6.90 -3.95 -4.50
N MET A 111 -8.15 -4.19 -4.93
CA MET A 111 -8.54 -4.04 -6.32
C MET A 111 -8.85 -2.56 -6.56
N GLU A 112 -7.93 -1.86 -7.19
CA GLU A 112 -8.04 -0.43 -7.47
C GLU A 112 -8.14 -0.17 -8.97
N LYS A 113 -8.89 0.85 -9.34
CA LYS A 113 -8.63 1.61 -10.57
C LYS A 113 -7.84 2.85 -10.17
N PRO A 114 -6.51 2.82 -10.22
CA PRO A 114 -5.70 3.94 -9.81
C PRO A 114 -5.94 5.14 -10.74
N ASN A 115 -5.81 6.35 -10.20
CA ASN A 115 -5.91 7.59 -10.97
C ASN A 115 -4.61 8.38 -10.86
N VAL A 116 -3.51 7.75 -11.24
CA VAL A 116 -2.17 8.37 -11.29
C VAL A 116 -1.77 8.50 -12.74
N LYS A 117 -1.46 9.72 -13.17
CA LYS A 117 -1.03 10.01 -14.54
C LYS A 117 0.49 10.03 -14.64
N TRP A 118 1.02 9.87 -15.86
CA TRP A 118 2.46 10.02 -16.11
C TRP A 118 3.00 11.41 -15.73
N ASP A 119 2.17 12.44 -15.85
CA ASP A 119 2.54 13.83 -15.52
C ASP A 119 2.70 14.06 -14.00
N ASP A 120 2.11 13.19 -13.18
CA ASP A 120 2.25 13.21 -11.71
C ASP A 120 3.59 12.62 -11.26
N ILE A 121 4.33 12.00 -12.18
CA ILE A 121 5.64 11.38 -11.91
C ILE A 121 6.73 12.22 -12.56
N ALA A 122 7.57 12.83 -11.74
CA ALA A 122 8.68 13.64 -12.20
C ALA A 122 9.85 12.77 -12.70
N GLY A 123 10.35 13.05 -13.90
CA GLY A 123 11.49 12.35 -14.48
C GLY A 123 11.21 10.87 -14.81
N LEU A 124 12.25 10.04 -14.72
CA LEU A 124 12.19 8.59 -14.99
C LEU A 124 11.79 8.25 -16.43
N GLU A 125 12.15 9.08 -17.41
CA GLU A 125 11.68 8.94 -18.79
C GLU A 125 12.05 7.59 -19.40
N ALA A 126 13.27 7.10 -19.18
CA ALA A 126 13.71 5.78 -19.66
C ALA A 126 12.87 4.64 -19.05
N ALA A 127 12.58 4.70 -17.74
CA ALA A 127 11.72 3.71 -17.09
C ALA A 127 10.28 3.78 -17.57
N LYS A 128 9.74 4.99 -17.79
CA LYS A 128 8.41 5.20 -18.36
C LYS A 128 8.31 4.60 -19.78
N GLU A 129 9.29 4.84 -20.62
CA GLU A 129 9.32 4.30 -21.97
C GLU A 129 9.45 2.77 -21.99
N ALA A 130 10.34 2.22 -21.16
CA ALA A 130 10.48 0.78 -21.02
C ALA A 130 9.16 0.10 -20.54
N LEU A 131 8.43 0.76 -19.64
CA LEU A 131 7.12 0.27 -19.17
C LEU A 131 6.01 0.47 -20.20
N LYS A 132 6.02 1.55 -20.98
CA LYS A 132 5.10 1.72 -22.12
C LYS A 132 5.26 0.60 -23.14
N GLU A 133 6.49 0.30 -23.51
CA GLU A 133 6.82 -0.78 -24.45
C GLU A 133 6.39 -2.15 -23.89
N ALA A 134 6.73 -2.42 -22.63
CA ALA A 134 6.55 -3.73 -22.05
C ALA A 134 5.11 -4.05 -21.64
N VAL A 135 4.31 -3.04 -21.29
CA VAL A 135 2.95 -3.21 -20.74
C VAL A 135 1.87 -2.65 -21.65
N ILE A 136 2.00 -1.36 -22.05
CA ILE A 136 0.92 -0.66 -22.74
C ILE A 136 0.79 -1.16 -24.19
N PHE A 137 1.91 -1.35 -24.89
CA PHE A 137 1.86 -1.78 -26.28
C PHE A 137 1.23 -3.17 -26.48
N PRO A 138 1.54 -4.21 -25.66
CA PRO A 138 0.87 -5.51 -25.80
C PRO A 138 -0.64 -5.45 -25.57
N ILE A 139 -1.09 -4.57 -24.68
CA ILE A 139 -2.51 -4.43 -24.33
C ILE A 139 -3.25 -3.63 -25.41
N ARG A 140 -2.69 -2.50 -25.87
CA ARG A 140 -3.33 -1.64 -26.88
C ARG A 140 -3.17 -2.14 -28.30
N PHE A 141 -2.07 -2.84 -28.61
CA PHE A 141 -1.73 -3.31 -29.95
C PHE A 141 -1.40 -4.80 -29.97
N PRO A 142 -2.32 -5.69 -29.55
CA PRO A 142 -2.07 -7.13 -29.46
C PRO A 142 -1.68 -7.77 -30.79
N HIS A 143 -2.05 -7.15 -31.92
CA HIS A 143 -1.71 -7.64 -33.28
C HIS A 143 -0.22 -7.50 -33.61
N PHE A 144 0.56 -6.71 -32.89
CA PHE A 144 2.02 -6.65 -33.06
C PHE A 144 2.72 -7.85 -32.42
N PHE A 145 2.06 -8.50 -31.46
CA PHE A 145 2.61 -9.58 -30.65
C PHE A 145 2.12 -10.94 -31.16
N THR A 146 2.61 -11.35 -32.32
CA THR A 146 2.22 -12.61 -32.96
C THR A 146 3.44 -13.49 -33.24
N GLY A 147 3.25 -14.80 -33.28
CA GLY A 147 4.29 -15.77 -33.52
C GLY A 147 5.32 -15.87 -32.40
N LYS A 148 6.57 -15.49 -32.64
CA LYS A 148 7.65 -15.51 -31.65
C LYS A 148 7.76 -14.22 -30.85
N ARG A 149 6.95 -13.20 -31.15
CA ARG A 149 6.90 -11.95 -30.41
C ARG A 149 5.90 -12.09 -29.28
N GLU A 150 6.33 -12.67 -28.18
CA GLU A 150 5.49 -12.82 -26.98
C GLU A 150 5.66 -11.60 -26.07
N PRO A 151 4.56 -11.08 -25.46
CA PRO A 151 4.66 -10.04 -24.44
C PRO A 151 5.41 -10.55 -23.21
N TRP A 152 6.03 -9.63 -22.48
CA TRP A 152 6.64 -9.93 -21.18
C TRP A 152 5.59 -10.39 -20.18
N ARG A 153 5.92 -11.40 -19.38
CA ARG A 153 5.01 -11.99 -18.38
C ARG A 153 5.27 -11.46 -16.98
N GLY A 154 6.52 -11.12 -16.73
CA GLY A 154 6.98 -10.58 -15.46
C GLY A 154 7.97 -9.46 -15.68
N ILE A 155 7.71 -8.33 -15.01
CA ILE A 155 8.56 -7.14 -15.03
C ILE A 155 8.95 -6.83 -13.59
N LEU A 156 10.23 -6.66 -13.33
CA LEU A 156 10.77 -6.26 -12.03
C LEU A 156 11.22 -4.82 -12.09
N MET A 157 10.65 -3.98 -11.25
CA MET A 157 11.17 -2.65 -10.95
C MET A 157 12.05 -2.75 -9.70
N TYR A 158 13.27 -2.26 -9.79
CA TYR A 158 14.19 -2.30 -8.65
C TYR A 158 14.96 -0.98 -8.53
N GLY A 159 15.42 -0.69 -7.33
CA GLY A 159 16.15 0.54 -7.06
C GLY A 159 16.03 0.97 -5.61
N PRO A 160 16.68 2.08 -5.21
CA PRO A 160 16.65 2.57 -3.84
C PRO A 160 15.24 2.79 -3.30
N PRO A 161 15.03 2.74 -1.97
CA PRO A 161 13.74 3.05 -1.38
C PRO A 161 13.33 4.51 -1.65
N GLY A 162 12.01 4.75 -1.71
CA GLY A 162 11.49 6.10 -1.91
C GLY A 162 11.62 6.69 -3.32
N THR A 163 11.98 5.89 -4.33
CA THR A 163 12.10 6.34 -5.73
C THR A 163 10.79 6.31 -6.53
N GLY A 164 9.66 5.92 -5.90
CA GLY A 164 8.34 5.97 -6.52
C GLY A 164 7.95 4.74 -7.33
N LYS A 165 8.55 3.56 -7.10
CA LYS A 165 8.24 2.30 -7.80
C LYS A 165 6.76 1.95 -7.78
N THR A 166 6.11 2.05 -6.63
CA THR A 166 4.66 1.79 -6.45
C THR A 166 3.81 2.82 -7.20
N TYR A 167 4.22 4.10 -7.21
CA TYR A 167 3.55 5.16 -7.97
C TYR A 167 3.64 4.91 -9.49
N LEU A 168 4.81 4.48 -9.94
CA LEU A 168 5.05 4.15 -11.35
C LEU A 168 4.18 2.96 -11.78
N ALA A 169 4.03 1.93 -10.94
CA ALA A 169 3.13 0.80 -11.20
C ALA A 169 1.67 1.24 -11.34
N LYS A 170 1.21 2.13 -10.46
CA LYS A 170 -0.15 2.69 -10.53
C LYS A 170 -0.37 3.52 -11.79
N ALA A 171 0.60 4.32 -12.20
CA ALA A 171 0.52 5.09 -13.44
C ALA A 171 0.43 4.20 -14.69
N VAL A 172 1.23 3.13 -14.75
CA VAL A 172 1.15 2.13 -15.82
C VAL A 172 -0.25 1.54 -15.92
N ALA A 173 -0.83 1.14 -14.79
CA ALA A 173 -2.18 0.55 -14.77
C ALA A 173 -3.27 1.55 -15.21
N THR A 174 -3.14 2.82 -14.80
CA THR A 174 -4.04 3.90 -15.24
C THR A 174 -3.99 4.10 -16.76
N GLU A 175 -2.79 4.20 -17.32
CA GLU A 175 -2.59 4.42 -18.75
C GLU A 175 -2.98 3.22 -19.62
N ALA A 176 -2.82 2.01 -19.09
CA ALA A 176 -3.20 0.77 -19.77
C ALA A 176 -4.70 0.47 -19.65
N ASP A 177 -5.45 1.22 -18.82
CA ASP A 177 -6.86 0.96 -18.46
C ASP A 177 -7.06 -0.50 -18.00
N CYS A 178 -6.15 -0.97 -17.14
CA CYS A 178 -6.13 -2.32 -16.59
C CYS A 178 -6.66 -2.36 -15.17
N THR A 179 -7.22 -3.50 -14.79
CA THR A 179 -7.50 -3.80 -13.38
C THR A 179 -6.19 -3.99 -12.62
N PHE A 180 -6.00 -3.27 -11.53
CA PHE A 180 -4.78 -3.28 -10.74
C PHE A 180 -5.00 -4.00 -9.41
N PHE A 181 -4.26 -5.08 -9.20
CA PHE A 181 -4.24 -5.85 -7.96
C PHE A 181 -2.96 -5.54 -7.21
N SER A 182 -3.05 -4.84 -6.09
CA SER A 182 -1.89 -4.49 -5.25
C SER A 182 -1.80 -5.44 -4.07
N VAL A 183 -0.66 -6.11 -3.94
CA VAL A 183 -0.40 -7.06 -2.86
C VAL A 183 1.01 -6.81 -2.32
N SER A 184 1.16 -6.78 -0.98
CA SER A 184 2.48 -6.84 -0.35
C SER A 184 2.88 -8.29 -0.13
N ALA A 185 4.11 -8.64 -0.50
CA ALA A 185 4.63 -9.98 -0.30
C ALA A 185 4.63 -10.39 1.20
N SER A 186 4.88 -9.44 2.10
CA SER A 186 4.79 -9.65 3.56
C SER A 186 3.37 -10.01 4.02
N SER A 187 2.34 -9.44 3.39
CA SER A 187 0.94 -9.75 3.71
C SER A 187 0.53 -11.16 3.28
N LEU A 188 1.09 -11.65 2.15
CA LEU A 188 0.89 -13.03 1.69
C LEU A 188 1.52 -14.05 2.65
N MET A 189 2.61 -13.65 3.33
CA MET A 189 3.36 -14.54 4.22
C MET A 189 2.82 -14.58 5.65
N SER A 190 2.27 -13.47 6.17
CA SER A 190 2.02 -13.27 7.61
C SER A 190 0.61 -13.64 8.05
N LYS A 191 -0.40 -13.53 7.20
CA LYS A 191 -1.80 -13.64 7.62
C LYS A 191 -2.34 -15.08 7.75
N TRP A 192 -1.70 -16.10 7.12
CA TRP A 192 -2.33 -17.41 6.98
C TRP A 192 -1.34 -18.56 6.97
N LEU A 193 -0.90 -19.00 8.16
CA LEU A 193 -0.18 -20.24 8.35
C LEU A 193 -1.07 -21.42 7.93
N GLY A 194 -0.92 -21.91 6.69
CA GLY A 194 -1.59 -23.11 6.15
C GLY A 194 -2.36 -22.93 4.84
N GLU A 195 -2.77 -21.72 4.47
CA GLU A 195 -3.58 -21.46 3.26
C GLU A 195 -2.98 -20.47 2.25
N ALA A 196 -1.80 -19.95 2.54
CA ALA A 196 -1.14 -18.93 1.70
C ALA A 196 -0.91 -19.39 0.25
N GLU A 197 -0.70 -20.68 0.01
CA GLU A 197 -0.60 -21.27 -1.33
C GLU A 197 -1.91 -21.14 -2.12
N LYS A 198 -3.05 -21.45 -1.46
CA LYS A 198 -4.38 -21.32 -2.07
C LYS A 198 -4.70 -19.86 -2.40
N GLN A 199 -4.22 -18.92 -1.59
CA GLN A 199 -4.41 -17.48 -1.82
C GLN A 199 -3.61 -16.99 -3.04
N VAL A 200 -2.35 -17.41 -3.18
CA VAL A 200 -1.59 -17.09 -4.38
C VAL A 200 -2.31 -17.60 -5.63
N ALA A 201 -2.76 -18.84 -5.63
CA ALA A 201 -3.50 -19.40 -6.76
C ALA A 201 -4.80 -18.62 -7.03
N ALA A 202 -5.57 -18.28 -5.99
CA ALA A 202 -6.81 -17.52 -6.12
C ALA A 202 -6.57 -16.08 -6.62
N LEU A 203 -5.48 -15.41 -6.21
CA LEU A 203 -5.08 -14.11 -6.74
C LEU A 203 -4.91 -14.15 -8.27
N PHE A 204 -4.18 -15.15 -8.76
CA PHE A 204 -3.99 -15.32 -10.20
C PHE A 204 -5.30 -15.70 -10.92
N ASP A 205 -6.16 -16.52 -10.31
CA ASP A 205 -7.47 -16.86 -10.87
C ASP A 205 -8.36 -15.61 -11.00
N VAL A 206 -8.44 -14.78 -9.95
CA VAL A 206 -9.21 -13.52 -9.98
C VAL A 206 -8.61 -12.54 -11.01
N ALA A 207 -7.30 -12.43 -11.08
CA ALA A 207 -6.66 -11.57 -12.07
C ALA A 207 -6.97 -12.03 -13.52
N ARG A 208 -7.08 -13.33 -13.78
CA ARG A 208 -7.48 -13.89 -15.08
C ARG A 208 -8.93 -13.55 -15.42
N GLU A 209 -9.83 -13.59 -14.44
CA GLU A 209 -11.24 -13.23 -14.63
C GLU A 209 -11.43 -11.76 -14.98
N HIS A 210 -10.52 -10.88 -14.51
CA HIS A 210 -10.55 -9.44 -14.76
C HIS A 210 -9.53 -8.96 -15.79
N ALA A 211 -9.09 -9.84 -16.68
CA ALA A 211 -8.13 -9.45 -17.72
C ALA A 211 -8.74 -8.39 -18.70
N PRO A 212 -7.97 -7.38 -19.13
CA PRO A 212 -6.56 -7.18 -18.86
C PRO A 212 -6.27 -6.68 -17.44
N SER A 213 -5.30 -7.31 -16.78
CA SER A 213 -5.00 -7.05 -15.38
C SER A 213 -3.51 -7.04 -15.07
N ILE A 214 -3.13 -6.26 -14.06
CA ILE A 214 -1.77 -6.18 -13.54
C ILE A 214 -1.78 -6.64 -12.08
N ILE A 215 -1.00 -7.67 -11.77
CA ILE A 215 -0.71 -8.07 -10.38
C ILE A 215 0.57 -7.36 -9.98
N PHE A 216 0.45 -6.38 -9.09
CA PHE A 216 1.58 -5.68 -8.51
C PHE A 216 1.94 -6.28 -7.16
N ILE A 217 3.20 -6.67 -7.02
CA ILE A 217 3.74 -7.26 -5.80
C ILE A 217 4.86 -6.36 -5.30
N ASP A 218 4.61 -5.71 -4.16
CA ASP A 218 5.62 -4.90 -3.50
C ASP A 218 6.48 -5.75 -2.56
N GLU A 219 7.73 -5.34 -2.38
CA GLU A 219 8.71 -6.02 -1.52
C GLU A 219 8.87 -7.52 -1.87
N VAL A 220 9.01 -7.83 -3.17
CA VAL A 220 9.15 -9.21 -3.66
C VAL A 220 10.27 -9.97 -2.94
N ASP A 221 11.32 -9.27 -2.50
CA ASP A 221 12.44 -9.81 -1.73
C ASP A 221 12.00 -10.46 -0.43
N SER A 222 10.96 -9.96 0.24
CA SER A 222 10.44 -10.53 1.49
C SER A 222 9.88 -11.95 1.31
N MET A 223 9.33 -12.26 0.14
CA MET A 223 8.78 -13.57 -0.21
C MET A 223 9.83 -14.45 -0.91
N CYS A 224 10.77 -13.84 -1.61
CA CYS A 224 11.59 -14.46 -2.63
C CYS A 224 13.10 -14.36 -2.34
N GLY A 225 13.47 -14.05 -1.09
CA GLY A 225 14.86 -13.98 -0.63
C GLY A 225 15.63 -15.30 -0.85
N ALA A 226 16.96 -15.20 -0.89
CA ALA A 226 17.84 -16.34 -1.01
C ALA A 226 17.67 -17.29 0.19
N ARG A 227 17.85 -18.58 -0.04
CA ARG A 227 17.68 -19.65 0.96
C ARG A 227 18.56 -19.38 2.18
N SER A 228 17.95 -19.12 3.33
CA SER A 228 18.61 -19.16 4.64
C SER A 228 18.38 -20.53 5.29
N GLU A 229 19.37 -21.02 6.04
CA GLU A 229 19.22 -22.22 6.89
C GLU A 229 18.17 -21.90 7.97
N GLY A 230 16.90 -22.29 7.74
CA GLY A 230 15.76 -22.00 8.61
C GLY A 230 14.55 -21.42 7.90
N GLU A 231 14.54 -21.40 6.57
CA GLU A 231 13.36 -21.02 5.79
C GLU A 231 12.15 -21.88 6.22
N ASN A 232 11.09 -21.23 6.68
CA ASN A 232 9.88 -21.92 7.12
C ASN A 232 9.26 -22.66 5.92
N ASP A 233 8.92 -23.95 6.06
CA ASP A 233 8.33 -24.76 4.99
C ASP A 233 7.13 -24.09 4.32
N ALA A 234 6.36 -23.29 5.06
CA ALA A 234 5.25 -22.52 4.54
C ALA A 234 5.71 -21.45 3.51
N ALA A 235 6.77 -20.70 3.82
CA ALA A 235 7.34 -19.71 2.91
C ALA A 235 7.80 -20.33 1.59
N ARG A 236 8.45 -21.48 1.69
CA ARG A 236 8.93 -22.24 0.53
C ARG A 236 7.78 -22.71 -0.36
N ARG A 237 6.65 -23.13 0.22
CA ARG A 237 5.48 -23.56 -0.56
C ARG A 237 4.84 -22.38 -1.29
N VAL A 238 4.61 -21.24 -0.59
CA VAL A 238 4.09 -20.00 -1.19
C VAL A 238 4.94 -19.56 -2.38
N LYS A 239 6.27 -19.55 -2.21
CA LYS A 239 7.23 -19.24 -3.28
C LYS A 239 7.11 -20.19 -4.47
N ASN A 240 7.00 -21.49 -4.20
CA ASN A 240 6.86 -22.49 -5.26
C ASN A 240 5.53 -22.30 -6.02
N GLU A 241 4.43 -22.08 -5.31
CA GLU A 241 3.12 -21.82 -5.94
C GLU A 241 3.16 -20.54 -6.78
N PHE A 242 3.75 -19.46 -6.26
CA PHE A 242 3.96 -18.25 -7.04
C PHE A 242 4.75 -18.48 -8.33
N LEU A 243 5.83 -19.25 -8.26
CA LEU A 243 6.63 -19.63 -9.44
C LEU A 243 5.83 -20.45 -10.47
N VAL A 244 4.96 -21.35 -10.00
CA VAL A 244 4.08 -22.18 -10.84
C VAL A 244 3.03 -21.29 -11.53
N GLN A 245 2.39 -20.40 -10.78
CA GLN A 245 1.38 -19.49 -11.32
C GLN A 245 1.99 -18.52 -12.35
N MET A 246 3.17 -17.97 -12.08
CA MET A 246 3.88 -17.13 -13.04
C MET A 246 4.23 -17.89 -14.33
N GLN A 247 4.51 -19.19 -14.28
CA GLN A 247 4.73 -19.99 -15.50
C GLN A 247 3.47 -20.18 -16.33
N GLY A 248 2.31 -20.19 -15.69
CA GLY A 248 1.00 -20.29 -16.34
C GLY A 248 0.62 -19.03 -17.11
N VAL A 249 1.10 -17.88 -16.66
CA VAL A 249 0.85 -16.58 -17.32
C VAL A 249 1.41 -16.60 -18.75
N GLY A 250 0.57 -16.29 -19.74
CA GLY A 250 0.95 -16.15 -21.15
C GLY A 250 0.77 -17.40 -22.04
N LYS A 251 0.66 -18.62 -21.50
CA LYS A 251 0.35 -19.81 -22.32
C LYS A 251 -1.15 -20.05 -22.49
N LYS A 252 -1.93 -19.80 -21.43
CA LYS A 252 -3.39 -19.87 -21.42
C LYS A 252 -4.06 -18.52 -21.09
N ASP A 253 -3.31 -17.57 -20.51
CA ASP A 253 -3.81 -16.38 -19.84
C ASP A 253 -3.36 -15.13 -20.58
N LYS A 254 -4.01 -14.83 -21.71
CA LYS A 254 -3.79 -13.59 -22.44
C LYS A 254 -4.35 -12.43 -21.62
N GLY A 255 -3.48 -11.51 -21.16
CA GLY A 255 -3.89 -10.26 -20.53
C GLY A 255 -3.59 -10.11 -19.03
N VAL A 256 -2.87 -11.05 -18.39
CA VAL A 256 -2.35 -10.89 -17.04
C VAL A 256 -0.85 -10.60 -17.09
N LEU A 257 -0.42 -9.56 -16.36
CA LEU A 257 0.98 -9.20 -16.18
C LEU A 257 1.33 -9.19 -14.70
N VAL A 258 2.51 -9.71 -14.36
CA VAL A 258 3.05 -9.59 -12.99
C VAL A 258 4.11 -8.49 -12.97
N LEU A 259 3.89 -7.49 -12.13
CA LEU A 259 4.80 -6.37 -11.92
C LEU A 259 5.34 -6.43 -10.49
N GLY A 260 6.60 -6.77 -10.32
CA GLY A 260 7.26 -6.82 -9.01
C GLY A 260 8.02 -5.54 -8.70
N ALA A 261 8.09 -5.16 -7.43
CA ALA A 261 8.96 -4.10 -6.95
C ALA A 261 9.84 -4.61 -5.80
N THR A 262 11.11 -4.19 -5.78
CA THR A 262 12.04 -4.53 -4.70
C THR A 262 13.06 -3.41 -4.46
N ASN A 263 13.45 -3.26 -3.22
CA ASN A 263 14.57 -2.41 -2.83
C ASN A 263 15.89 -3.21 -2.76
N MET A 264 15.82 -4.54 -2.74
CA MET A 264 16.96 -5.46 -2.55
C MET A 264 17.03 -6.52 -3.66
N PRO A 265 17.32 -6.12 -4.90
CA PRO A 265 17.29 -7.03 -6.05
C PRO A 265 18.34 -8.15 -5.99
N TYR A 266 19.42 -7.91 -5.25
CA TYR A 266 20.51 -8.87 -5.05
C TYR A 266 20.14 -10.03 -4.12
N ASP A 267 19.12 -9.87 -3.27
CA ASP A 267 18.62 -10.90 -2.36
C ASP A 267 17.65 -11.87 -3.04
N LEU A 268 17.21 -11.57 -4.27
CA LEU A 268 16.31 -12.43 -5.03
C LEU A 268 17.04 -13.69 -5.52
N ASP A 269 16.40 -14.84 -5.33
CA ASP A 269 16.94 -16.10 -5.87
C ASP A 269 16.89 -16.16 -7.40
N SER A 270 17.71 -17.04 -7.97
CA SER A 270 17.85 -17.18 -9.43
C SER A 270 16.56 -17.67 -10.10
N GLY A 271 15.70 -18.42 -9.41
CA GLY A 271 14.43 -18.91 -9.93
C GLY A 271 13.44 -17.77 -10.15
N ILE A 272 13.33 -16.86 -9.18
CA ILE A 272 12.51 -15.66 -9.25
C ILE A 272 13.05 -14.69 -10.31
N ARG A 273 14.36 -14.43 -10.32
CA ARG A 273 14.97 -13.53 -11.32
C ARG A 273 14.69 -13.99 -12.75
N ARG A 274 14.62 -15.30 -13.02
CA ARG A 274 14.27 -15.84 -14.34
C ARG A 274 12.80 -15.64 -14.72
N ARG A 275 11.89 -15.49 -13.75
CA ARG A 275 10.46 -15.25 -13.99
C ARG A 275 10.18 -13.80 -14.31
N PHE A 276 10.98 -12.88 -13.74
CA PHE A 276 10.99 -11.48 -14.12
C PHE A 276 11.92 -11.28 -15.32
N GLU A 277 11.35 -11.46 -16.52
CA GLU A 277 12.07 -11.46 -17.79
C GLU A 277 12.63 -10.09 -18.15
N ARG A 278 11.90 -8.99 -17.79
CA ARG A 278 12.34 -7.60 -17.94
C ARG A 278 12.63 -7.00 -16.55
N ARG A 279 13.81 -6.37 -16.40
CA ARG A 279 14.24 -5.73 -15.15
C ARG A 279 14.57 -4.29 -15.44
N ILE A 280 13.86 -3.38 -14.74
CA ILE A 280 13.91 -1.93 -14.97
C ILE A 280 14.46 -1.28 -13.72
N TYR A 281 15.59 -0.60 -13.84
CA TYR A 281 16.20 0.17 -12.76
C TYR A 281 15.47 1.50 -12.57
N ILE A 282 15.11 1.82 -11.35
CA ILE A 282 14.49 3.09 -10.95
C ILE A 282 15.50 3.85 -10.09
N PRO A 283 16.30 4.77 -10.67
CA PRO A 283 17.32 5.51 -9.97
C PRO A 283 16.73 6.58 -9.02
N LEU A 284 17.60 7.21 -8.25
CA LEU A 284 17.26 8.46 -7.57
C LEU A 284 16.94 9.55 -8.59
N PRO A 285 16.07 10.52 -8.22
CA PRO A 285 15.67 11.60 -9.12
C PRO A 285 16.86 12.50 -9.47
N ASP A 286 16.99 12.85 -10.73
CA ASP A 286 17.94 13.86 -11.20
C ASP A 286 17.55 15.28 -10.75
N CYS A 287 18.38 16.27 -11.00
CA CYS A 287 18.14 17.65 -10.57
C CYS A 287 16.80 18.20 -11.09
N ARG A 288 16.45 17.91 -12.35
CA ARG A 288 15.19 18.36 -12.96
C ARG A 288 13.98 17.67 -12.34
N ALA A 289 14.08 16.36 -12.10
CA ALA A 289 13.05 15.61 -11.44
C ALA A 289 12.83 16.11 -10.00
N ARG A 290 13.91 16.40 -9.24
CA ARG A 290 13.80 16.96 -7.89
C ARG A 290 13.10 18.33 -7.90
N GLN A 291 13.47 19.22 -8.83
CA GLN A 291 12.77 20.49 -9.00
C GLN A 291 11.28 20.28 -9.23
N ARG A 292 10.91 19.39 -10.16
CA ARG A 292 9.51 19.10 -10.46
C ARG A 292 8.77 18.46 -9.27
N MET A 293 9.44 17.60 -8.50
CA MET A 293 8.87 17.01 -7.27
C MET A 293 8.59 18.09 -6.22
N LEU A 294 9.49 19.05 -6.03
CA LEU A 294 9.27 20.19 -5.13
C LEU A 294 8.03 20.99 -5.54
N GLU A 295 7.85 21.28 -6.84
CA GLU A 295 6.69 21.98 -7.37
C GLU A 295 5.39 21.17 -7.12
N ILE A 296 5.40 19.86 -7.41
CA ILE A 296 4.24 18.98 -7.20
C ILE A 296 3.86 18.92 -5.71
N HIS A 297 4.86 18.78 -4.82
CA HIS A 297 4.60 18.67 -3.38
C HIS A 297 4.20 20.00 -2.72
N LEU A 298 4.63 21.14 -3.25
CA LEU A 298 4.14 22.46 -2.83
C LEU A 298 2.69 22.67 -3.24
N GLY A 299 2.30 22.20 -4.42
CA GLY A 299 0.94 22.36 -4.95
C GLY A 299 0.48 23.81 -4.90
N ASP A 300 -0.75 24.02 -4.39
CA ASP A 300 -1.40 25.32 -4.27
C ASP A 300 -1.01 26.08 -2.99
N THR A 301 -0.01 25.62 -2.22
CA THR A 301 0.41 26.28 -0.98
C THR A 301 1.01 27.64 -1.29
N GLU A 302 0.52 28.71 -0.62
CA GLU A 302 1.04 30.05 -0.76
C GLU A 302 2.53 30.10 -0.44
N ASN A 303 3.33 30.55 -1.39
CA ASN A 303 4.79 30.63 -1.26
C ASN A 303 5.35 31.84 -2.03
N THR A 304 6.55 32.25 -1.67
CA THR A 304 7.30 33.35 -2.33
C THR A 304 8.48 32.84 -3.14
N LEU A 305 8.55 31.52 -3.39
CA LEU A 305 9.68 30.92 -4.07
C LEU A 305 9.74 31.32 -5.53
N THR A 306 10.90 31.73 -5.96
CA THR A 306 11.19 32.02 -7.36
C THR A 306 11.69 30.77 -8.08
N ARG A 307 11.74 30.82 -9.41
CA ARG A 307 12.35 29.74 -10.20
C ARG A 307 13.81 29.47 -9.81
N SER A 308 14.56 30.54 -9.51
CA SER A 308 15.96 30.42 -9.06
C SER A 308 16.05 29.71 -7.71
N ASP A 309 15.10 29.97 -6.78
CA ASP A 309 15.05 29.28 -5.49
C ASP A 309 14.77 27.78 -5.69
N MET A 310 13.91 27.41 -6.63
CA MET A 310 13.64 26.01 -6.96
C MET A 310 14.86 25.30 -7.55
N GLU A 311 15.63 25.98 -8.40
CA GLU A 311 16.88 25.46 -8.96
C GLU A 311 17.94 25.28 -7.85
N GLU A 312 18.05 26.25 -6.92
CA GLU A 312 18.95 26.16 -5.75
C GLU A 312 18.53 24.99 -4.84
N LEU A 313 17.24 24.86 -4.53
CA LEU A 313 16.71 23.74 -3.71
C LEU A 313 16.98 22.38 -4.36
N ALA A 314 16.79 22.27 -5.68
CA ALA A 314 17.09 21.05 -6.40
C ALA A 314 18.59 20.69 -6.35
N ALA A 315 19.48 21.69 -6.36
CA ALA A 315 20.92 21.47 -6.17
C ALA A 315 21.25 21.04 -4.73
N MET A 316 20.66 21.72 -3.73
CA MET A 316 20.89 21.42 -2.30
C MET A 316 20.37 20.04 -1.86
N THR A 317 19.46 19.44 -2.63
CA THR A 317 18.86 18.14 -2.35
C THR A 317 19.48 16.99 -3.16
N GLU A 318 20.73 17.13 -3.57
CA GLU A 318 21.45 16.05 -4.25
C GLU A 318 21.49 14.78 -3.38
N GLY A 319 21.19 13.62 -4.00
CA GLY A 319 21.10 12.33 -3.32
C GLY A 319 19.80 12.07 -2.57
N PHE A 320 18.85 13.01 -2.55
CA PHE A 320 17.55 12.81 -1.93
C PHE A 320 16.66 11.90 -2.81
N SER A 321 15.94 11.00 -2.18
CA SER A 321 14.88 10.23 -2.80
C SER A 321 13.59 11.08 -2.92
N GLY A 322 12.60 10.59 -3.68
CA GLY A 322 11.29 11.24 -3.77
C GLY A 322 10.58 11.35 -2.40
N SER A 323 10.74 10.32 -1.54
CA SER A 323 10.23 10.37 -0.17
C SER A 323 10.92 11.43 0.68
N ASP A 324 12.23 11.59 0.55
CA ASP A 324 12.98 12.61 1.29
C ASP A 324 12.53 14.02 0.88
N ILE A 325 12.29 14.25 -0.42
CA ILE A 325 11.79 15.53 -0.94
C ILE A 325 10.37 15.80 -0.42
N SER A 326 9.52 14.80 -0.37
CA SER A 326 8.17 14.93 0.21
C SER A 326 8.21 15.32 1.68
N VAL A 327 9.09 14.67 2.47
CA VAL A 327 9.30 14.99 3.89
C VAL A 327 9.87 16.39 4.06
N LEU A 328 10.87 16.76 3.25
CA LEU A 328 11.47 18.09 3.27
C LEU A 328 10.42 19.18 2.99
N THR A 329 9.66 19.03 1.91
CA THR A 329 8.64 20.00 1.51
C THR A 329 7.56 20.14 2.58
N ARG A 330 7.09 19.01 3.15
CA ARG A 330 6.13 19.03 4.26
C ARG A 330 6.68 19.78 5.48
N ASN A 331 7.94 19.52 5.85
CA ASN A 331 8.58 20.20 6.97
C ASN A 331 8.68 21.71 6.72
N ALA A 332 9.07 22.11 5.51
CA ALA A 332 9.17 23.52 5.13
C ALA A 332 7.79 24.22 5.18
N MET A 333 6.73 23.57 4.67
CA MET A 333 5.37 24.10 4.73
C MET A 333 4.83 24.24 6.17
N LEU A 334 5.36 23.46 7.13
CA LEU A 334 4.97 23.54 8.53
C LEU A 334 5.76 24.61 9.31
N GLU A 335 6.87 25.15 8.80
CA GLU A 335 7.65 26.18 9.51
C GLU A 335 6.83 27.48 9.78
N PRO A 336 6.07 28.04 8.83
CA PRO A 336 5.20 29.18 9.13
C PRO A 336 4.18 28.89 10.23
N VAL A 337 3.65 27.66 10.32
CA VAL A 337 2.72 27.24 11.36
C VAL A 337 3.43 27.15 12.72
N ARG A 338 4.66 26.61 12.76
CA ARG A 338 5.50 26.59 13.96
C ARG A 338 5.82 27.98 14.46
N THR A 339 6.09 28.91 13.53
CA THR A 339 6.33 30.32 13.86
C THR A 339 5.13 30.93 14.56
N ILE A 340 3.90 30.66 14.09
CA ILE A 340 2.68 31.12 14.76
C ILE A 340 2.57 30.59 16.19
N SER A 341 2.92 29.32 16.43
CA SER A 341 2.76 28.69 17.74
C SER A 341 3.67 29.29 18.84
N VAL A 342 4.77 29.91 18.44
CA VAL A 342 5.73 30.56 19.37
C VAL A 342 5.68 32.08 19.32
N ALA A 343 4.87 32.67 18.42
CA ALA A 343 4.77 34.12 18.26
C ALA A 343 4.07 34.76 19.46
N THR A 344 4.62 35.91 19.87
CA THR A 344 4.05 36.77 20.92
C THR A 344 3.39 38.02 20.35
N HIS A 345 3.68 38.35 19.09
CA HIS A 345 3.19 39.53 18.40
C HIS A 345 2.56 39.17 17.08
N PHE A 346 1.42 39.78 16.80
CA PHE A 346 0.65 39.58 15.58
C PHE A 346 0.29 40.92 14.96
N LYS A 347 0.24 40.99 13.64
CA LYS A 347 -0.22 42.15 12.91
C LYS A 347 -1.40 41.82 12.01
N ARG A 348 -2.25 42.83 11.76
CA ARG A 348 -3.36 42.70 10.82
C ARG A 348 -2.88 42.97 9.41
N ILE A 349 -3.24 42.12 8.49
CA ILE A 349 -3.04 42.31 7.06
C ILE A 349 -4.40 42.28 6.36
N GLN A 350 -4.52 43.05 5.30
CA GLN A 350 -5.72 43.06 4.45
C GLN A 350 -5.40 42.28 3.17
N THR A 351 -6.18 41.26 2.90
CA THR A 351 -6.01 40.43 1.69
C THR A 351 -7.31 40.44 0.91
N ARG A 352 -7.23 40.45 -0.41
CA ARG A 352 -8.42 40.29 -1.27
C ARG A 352 -8.96 38.88 -1.08
N GLY A 353 -10.24 38.78 -0.73
CA GLY A 353 -10.93 37.51 -0.63
C GLY A 353 -11.06 36.81 -2.01
N PRO A 354 -11.44 35.53 -2.05
CA PRO A 354 -11.57 34.74 -3.28
C PRO A 354 -12.52 35.34 -4.34
N GLY A 355 -13.35 36.33 -3.97
CA GLY A 355 -14.30 37.02 -4.84
C GLY A 355 -13.84 38.37 -5.39
N GLY A 356 -12.63 38.85 -5.08
CA GLY A 356 -12.00 40.02 -5.71
C GLY A 356 -12.35 41.39 -5.11
N ASP A 357 -13.46 41.57 -4.40
CA ASP A 357 -13.96 42.88 -3.97
C ASP A 357 -14.06 43.12 -2.46
N ILE A 358 -13.81 42.12 -1.62
CA ILE A 358 -13.89 42.24 -0.16
C ILE A 358 -12.51 42.09 0.46
N THR A 359 -12.00 43.18 1.05
CA THR A 359 -10.76 43.16 1.85
C THR A 359 -11.07 42.51 3.19
N GLU A 360 -10.71 41.25 3.35
CA GLU A 360 -10.80 40.58 4.64
C GLU A 360 -9.53 40.85 5.45
N GLU A 361 -9.72 41.12 6.75
CA GLU A 361 -8.60 41.30 7.68
C GLU A 361 -8.21 39.98 8.33
N TYR A 362 -6.90 39.65 8.23
CA TYR A 362 -6.32 38.48 8.86
C TYR A 362 -5.19 38.86 9.78
N TRP A 363 -4.99 38.05 10.81
CA TRP A 363 -3.85 38.12 11.70
C TRP A 363 -2.72 37.23 11.18
N VAL A 364 -1.51 37.74 11.16
CA VAL A 364 -0.28 36.99 10.86
C VAL A 364 0.75 37.25 11.96
N ALA A 365 1.56 36.24 12.25
CA ALA A 365 2.66 36.37 13.19
C ALA A 365 3.68 37.41 12.68
N CYS A 366 4.22 38.24 13.56
CA CYS A 366 5.26 39.21 13.24
C CYS A 366 6.35 39.28 14.33
N SER A 367 7.45 39.94 13.99
CA SER A 367 8.51 40.21 14.98
C SER A 367 8.02 41.21 16.04
N PRO A 368 8.48 41.10 17.31
CA PRO A 368 8.25 42.09 18.35
C PRO A 368 8.68 43.51 17.98
N GLY A 369 9.61 43.65 17.03
CA GLY A 369 10.08 44.95 16.52
C GLY A 369 9.26 45.54 15.36
N ASP A 370 8.22 44.86 14.89
CA ASP A 370 7.34 45.36 13.81
C ASP A 370 6.43 46.48 14.37
N SER A 371 6.48 47.66 13.74
CA SER A 371 5.69 48.82 14.18
C SER A 371 4.19 48.64 14.12
N ALA A 372 3.70 47.68 13.35
CA ALA A 372 2.30 47.29 13.24
C ALA A 372 1.94 46.09 14.14
N GLY A 373 2.94 45.54 14.85
CA GLY A 373 2.76 44.39 15.74
C GLY A 373 2.04 44.73 17.03
N VAL A 374 1.07 43.92 17.38
CA VAL A 374 0.35 44.00 18.67
C VAL A 374 0.69 42.76 19.49
N GLU A 375 1.08 42.94 20.73
CA GLU A 375 1.28 41.84 21.66
C GLU A 375 -0.07 41.18 21.97
N THR A 376 -0.21 39.94 21.59
CA THR A 376 -1.49 39.19 21.70
C THR A 376 -1.17 37.68 21.81
N GLN A 377 -1.95 36.99 22.66
CA GLN A 377 -1.79 35.53 22.73
C GLN A 377 -2.52 34.85 21.56
N LEU A 378 -1.94 33.76 21.08
CA LEU A 378 -2.51 32.97 19.99
C LEU A 378 -3.97 32.57 20.23
N MET A 379 -4.32 32.25 21.49
CA MET A 379 -5.65 31.81 21.87
C MET A 379 -6.69 32.93 21.92
N ASP A 380 -6.28 34.19 21.91
CA ASP A 380 -7.15 35.34 21.88
C ASP A 380 -7.55 35.74 20.45
N ILE A 381 -6.94 35.14 19.45
CA ILE A 381 -7.22 35.41 18.05
C ILE A 381 -8.27 34.41 17.54
N GLU A 382 -9.30 34.94 16.89
CA GLU A 382 -10.31 34.10 16.26
C GLU A 382 -9.66 33.17 15.18
N PRO A 383 -9.83 31.83 15.27
CA PRO A 383 -9.15 30.87 14.40
C PRO A 383 -9.38 31.12 12.90
N SER A 384 -10.58 31.61 12.53
CA SER A 384 -10.95 31.93 11.14
C SER A 384 -10.18 33.11 10.55
N LYS A 385 -9.63 33.98 11.42
CA LYS A 385 -8.90 35.20 11.04
C LYS A 385 -7.38 35.05 11.15
N LEU A 386 -6.87 33.87 11.54
CA LEU A 386 -5.45 33.62 11.65
C LEU A 386 -4.95 32.92 10.38
N ARG A 387 -3.88 33.46 9.77
CA ARG A 387 -3.26 32.84 8.59
C ARG A 387 -1.74 32.67 8.81
N PRO A 388 -1.16 31.55 8.32
CA PRO A 388 0.27 31.41 8.23
C PRO A 388 0.83 32.36 7.17
N LEU A 389 2.08 32.77 7.34
CA LEU A 389 2.83 33.46 6.29
C LEU A 389 3.10 32.53 5.11
N PRO A 390 3.24 33.07 3.88
CA PRO A 390 3.66 32.27 2.74
C PRO A 390 4.99 31.58 3.00
N VAL A 391 5.14 30.37 2.48
CA VAL A 391 6.38 29.59 2.58
C VAL A 391 7.52 30.31 1.83
N THR A 392 8.68 30.39 2.46
CA THR A 392 9.85 31.09 1.93
C THR A 392 11.03 30.14 1.73
N MET A 393 12.07 30.60 1.00
CA MET A 393 13.33 29.88 0.88
C MET A 393 14.00 29.61 2.23
N ASN A 394 13.81 30.52 3.21
CA ASN A 394 14.37 30.34 4.56
C ASN A 394 13.75 29.14 5.28
N ASP A 395 12.45 28.87 5.09
CA ASP A 395 11.76 27.73 5.69
C ASP A 395 12.32 26.42 5.16
N PHE A 396 12.65 26.36 3.89
CA PHE A 396 13.34 25.21 3.29
C PHE A 396 14.76 25.04 3.83
N ARG A 397 15.51 26.15 4.03
CA ARG A 397 16.85 26.07 4.62
C ARG A 397 16.80 25.59 6.08
N VAL A 398 15.77 25.96 6.83
CA VAL A 398 15.55 25.45 8.19
C VAL A 398 15.23 23.96 8.15
N ALA A 399 14.29 23.53 7.29
CA ALA A 399 13.91 22.14 7.13
C ALA A 399 15.09 21.25 6.70
N LEU A 400 15.95 21.72 5.78
CA LEU A 400 17.16 21.01 5.33
C LEU A 400 18.17 20.70 6.46
N ARG A 401 18.15 21.44 7.56
CA ARG A 401 19.03 21.13 8.71
C ARG A 401 18.64 19.84 9.41
N SER A 402 17.39 19.47 9.35
CA SER A 402 16.81 18.29 10.03
C SER A 402 16.63 17.06 9.13
N VAL A 403 16.51 17.26 7.82
CA VAL A 403 16.31 16.17 6.85
C VAL A 403 17.63 15.72 6.25
N ARG A 404 17.86 14.43 6.19
CA ARG A 404 19.04 13.81 5.60
C ARG A 404 18.63 12.83 4.50
N PRO A 405 19.48 12.59 3.49
CA PRO A 405 19.24 11.54 2.51
C PRO A 405 19.04 10.19 3.19
N SER A 406 17.99 9.47 2.81
CA SER A 406 17.69 8.13 3.35
C SER A 406 18.48 7.01 2.67
N VAL A 407 19.08 7.29 1.51
CA VAL A 407 19.84 6.32 0.71
C VAL A 407 21.32 6.59 0.82
N SER A 408 22.12 5.57 1.13
CA SER A 408 23.57 5.69 1.21
C SER A 408 24.24 5.51 -0.17
N ALA A 409 25.44 6.05 -0.34
CA ALA A 409 26.24 5.83 -1.55
C ALA A 409 26.55 4.35 -1.79
N LYS A 410 26.68 3.55 -0.72
CA LYS A 410 26.90 2.11 -0.80
C LYS A 410 25.69 1.39 -1.42
N ASP A 411 24.47 1.77 -1.02
CA ASP A 411 23.25 1.19 -1.56
C ASP A 411 23.12 1.48 -3.05
N ILE A 412 23.45 2.71 -3.47
CA ILE A 412 23.47 3.09 -4.90
C ILE A 412 24.45 2.21 -5.67
N GLN A 413 25.69 2.03 -5.16
CA GLN A 413 26.70 1.19 -5.80
C GLN A 413 26.25 -0.26 -5.96
N GLN A 414 25.54 -0.83 -4.97
CA GLN A 414 25.00 -2.19 -5.06
C GLN A 414 23.94 -2.30 -6.16
N HIS A 415 23.07 -1.29 -6.30
CA HIS A 415 22.08 -1.28 -7.37
C HIS A 415 22.71 -1.15 -8.76
N VAL A 416 23.74 -0.31 -8.90
CA VAL A 416 24.49 -0.15 -10.15
C VAL A 416 25.17 -1.47 -10.53
N ALA A 417 25.86 -2.11 -9.59
CA ALA A 417 26.50 -3.41 -9.83
C ALA A 417 25.49 -4.48 -10.24
N PHE A 418 24.33 -4.51 -9.59
CA PHE A 418 23.25 -5.43 -10.01
C PHE A 418 22.73 -5.09 -11.41
N THR A 419 22.66 -3.81 -11.77
CA THR A 419 22.21 -3.38 -13.10
C THR A 419 23.21 -3.80 -14.19
N GLU A 420 24.49 -3.67 -13.94
CA GLU A 420 25.54 -4.12 -14.87
C GLU A 420 25.52 -5.63 -15.09
N GLU A 421 25.25 -6.42 -14.05
CA GLU A 421 25.24 -7.88 -14.13
C GLU A 421 23.92 -8.45 -14.68
N PHE A 422 22.77 -7.89 -14.27
CA PHE A 422 21.44 -8.48 -14.52
C PHE A 422 20.42 -7.51 -15.11
N GLY A 423 20.71 -6.22 -15.18
CA GLY A 423 19.79 -5.21 -15.69
C GLY A 423 19.57 -5.33 -17.20
N HIS A 424 18.47 -4.78 -17.67
CA HIS A 424 18.27 -4.52 -19.09
C HIS A 424 18.33 -3.00 -19.25
N GLU A 425 19.25 -2.54 -20.10
CA GLU A 425 19.27 -1.15 -20.52
C GLU A 425 17.97 -0.84 -21.24
N GLY A 426 17.23 0.14 -20.73
CA GLY A 426 16.01 0.67 -21.31
C GLY A 426 16.29 1.83 -22.21
#